data_0e7e9466b9f9cc4def15f3f4229e74f5
#
_entry.id   0e7e9466b9f9cc4def15f3f4229e74f5
#
_cell.length_a   1.000
_cell.length_b   1.000
_cell.length_c   1.000
_cell.angle_alpha   90.00
_cell.angle_beta   90.00
_cell.angle_gamma   90.00
#
_symmetry.space_group_name_H-M   'P 1'
#
loop_
_entity.id
_entity.type
_entity.pdbx_description
1 polymer ?
#
loop_
_entity_poly.entity_id
_entity_poly.type
_entity_poly.pdbx_seq_one_letter_code
_entity_poly.pdbx_strand_id
1 'polypeptide(L)'
;MKKFLLLLHEDVEKMSSLSPKEMESLLNAHMAWAGKLAESGHLISGDGLNENGVSISGKDCIIKDGPYLESKEMIGGYYLLQAADQETVVELAKECPCHLWGGTTEIRPIMEMEDYE
;
A
#
# COMPACT_ATOMS: atom_id res chain seq x y z
N MET A 1 -9.70 16.12 9.52
CA MET A 1 -9.21 14.74 9.67
C MET A 1 -7.72 14.66 9.34
N LYS A 2 -7.04 13.72 9.93
CA LYS A 2 -5.62 13.48 9.66
C LYS A 2 -5.46 12.55 8.48
N LYS A 3 -4.31 12.65 7.80
CA LYS A 3 -4.01 11.80 6.65
C LYS A 3 -3.01 10.72 6.99
N PHE A 4 -3.19 9.56 6.39
CA PHE A 4 -2.33 8.39 6.60
C PHE A 4 -2.04 7.72 5.28
N LEU A 5 -0.81 7.27 5.10
CA LEU A 5 -0.44 6.47 3.95
C LEU A 5 -0.43 5.01 4.38
N LEU A 6 -1.17 4.20 3.66
CA LEU A 6 -1.19 2.75 3.85
C LEU A 6 -0.34 2.13 2.75
N LEU A 7 0.76 1.52 3.13
CA LEU A 7 1.66 0.85 2.19
C LEU A 7 1.39 -0.64 2.21
N LEU A 8 1.24 -1.23 1.02
CA LEU A 8 0.97 -2.65 0.89
C LEU A 8 2.26 -3.38 0.54
N HIS A 9 2.78 -4.13 1.50
CA HIS A 9 3.96 -4.98 1.30
C HIS A 9 3.48 -6.35 0.86
N GLU A 10 3.87 -6.75 -0.35
CA GLU A 10 3.47 -8.02 -0.93
C GLU A 10 4.62 -9.01 -0.93
N ASP A 11 4.29 -10.30 -0.70
CA ASP A 11 5.25 -11.39 -0.84
C ASP A 11 5.46 -11.65 -2.33
N VAL A 12 6.67 -11.39 -2.82
CA VAL A 12 6.99 -11.50 -4.25
C VAL A 12 6.75 -12.93 -4.78
N GLU A 13 7.15 -13.94 -4.02
CA GLU A 13 6.97 -15.34 -4.44
C GLU A 13 5.49 -15.70 -4.54
N LYS A 14 4.71 -15.29 -3.54
CA LYS A 14 3.30 -15.58 -3.50
C LYS A 14 2.55 -14.88 -4.63
N MET A 15 2.87 -13.62 -4.86
CA MET A 15 2.24 -12.85 -5.93
C MET A 15 2.56 -13.41 -7.31
N SER A 16 3.79 -13.86 -7.55
CA SER A 16 4.17 -14.44 -8.83
C SER A 16 3.58 -15.81 -9.07
N SER A 17 3.10 -16.49 -8.04
CA SER A 17 2.46 -17.80 -8.14
C SER A 17 0.95 -17.75 -8.35
N LEU A 18 0.35 -16.56 -8.32
CA LEU A 18 -1.09 -16.43 -8.50
C LEU A 18 -1.50 -16.76 -9.93
N SER A 19 -2.58 -17.55 -10.04
CA SER A 19 -3.22 -17.80 -11.33
C SER A 19 -3.92 -16.54 -11.82
N PRO A 20 -4.23 -16.43 -13.14
CA PRO A 20 -5.00 -15.28 -13.64
C PRO A 20 -6.34 -15.09 -12.90
N LYS A 21 -6.99 -16.19 -12.52
CA LYS A 21 -8.26 -16.14 -11.80
C LYS A 21 -8.08 -15.63 -10.37
N GLU A 22 -7.00 -16.04 -9.71
CA GLU A 22 -6.68 -15.56 -8.37
C GLU A 22 -6.31 -14.07 -8.41
N MET A 23 -5.58 -13.63 -9.42
CA MET A 23 -5.26 -12.22 -9.61
C MET A 23 -6.52 -11.39 -9.82
N GLU A 24 -7.46 -11.88 -10.60
CA GLU A 24 -8.75 -11.22 -10.79
C GLU A 24 -9.51 -11.09 -9.48
N SER A 25 -9.54 -12.16 -8.67
CA SER A 25 -10.18 -12.13 -7.36
C SER A 25 -9.53 -11.10 -6.43
N LEU A 26 -8.21 -11.00 -6.46
CA LEU A 26 -7.46 -10.03 -5.67
C LEU A 26 -7.82 -8.61 -6.07
N LEU A 27 -7.83 -8.32 -7.38
CA LEU A 27 -8.16 -6.99 -7.89
C LEU A 27 -9.60 -6.61 -7.57
N ASN A 28 -10.53 -7.55 -7.72
CA ASN A 28 -11.94 -7.31 -7.39
C ASN A 28 -12.13 -7.03 -5.90
N ALA A 29 -11.41 -7.76 -5.04
CA ALA A 29 -11.48 -7.54 -3.61
C ALA A 29 -10.97 -6.15 -3.22
N HIS A 30 -9.87 -5.71 -3.85
CA HIS A 30 -9.35 -4.36 -3.62
C HIS A 30 -10.33 -3.28 -4.08
N MET A 31 -10.95 -3.48 -5.24
CA MET A 31 -11.95 -2.53 -5.74
C MET A 31 -13.16 -2.43 -4.81
N ALA A 32 -13.62 -3.55 -4.27
CA ALA A 32 -14.75 -3.59 -3.33
C ALA A 32 -14.40 -2.87 -2.03
N TRP A 33 -13.21 -3.12 -1.49
CA TRP A 33 -12.76 -2.47 -0.26
C TRP A 33 -12.56 -0.97 -0.46
N ALA A 34 -11.96 -0.57 -1.58
CA ALA A 34 -11.79 0.85 -1.92
C ALA A 34 -13.15 1.55 -2.01
N GLY A 35 -14.16 0.87 -2.58
CA GLY A 35 -15.52 1.40 -2.64
C GLY A 35 -16.12 1.67 -1.27
N LYS A 36 -15.90 0.76 -0.33
CA LYS A 36 -16.35 0.94 1.06
C LYS A 36 -15.66 2.13 1.72
N LEU A 37 -14.35 2.27 1.50
CA LEU A 37 -13.59 3.38 2.04
C LEU A 37 -14.06 4.71 1.46
N ALA A 38 -14.39 4.73 0.17
CA ALA A 38 -14.90 5.93 -0.49
C ALA A 38 -16.27 6.33 0.07
N GLU A 39 -17.16 5.35 0.24
CA GLU A 39 -18.49 5.60 0.81
C GLU A 39 -18.44 6.16 2.22
N SER A 40 -17.51 5.67 3.03
CA SER A 40 -17.35 6.14 4.40
C SER A 40 -16.56 7.45 4.52
N GLY A 41 -16.07 7.98 3.39
CA GLY A 41 -15.34 9.24 3.37
C GLY A 41 -13.88 9.13 3.78
N HIS A 42 -13.34 7.92 3.88
CA HIS A 42 -11.97 7.70 4.33
C HIS A 42 -10.95 7.64 3.19
N LEU A 43 -11.38 7.34 1.96
CA LEU A 43 -10.47 7.19 0.83
C LEU A 43 -10.18 8.54 0.16
N ILE A 44 -8.91 8.91 0.05
CA ILE A 44 -8.47 10.06 -0.74
C ILE A 44 -8.01 9.59 -2.12
N SER A 45 -7.12 8.59 -2.15
CA SER A 45 -6.62 8.00 -3.39
C SER A 45 -5.97 6.66 -3.10
N GLY A 46 -5.67 5.91 -4.14
CA GLY A 46 -4.95 4.65 -4.02
C GLY A 46 -4.68 4.06 -5.37
N ASP A 47 -3.53 3.41 -5.53
CA ASP A 47 -3.13 2.78 -6.79
C ASP A 47 -2.28 1.56 -6.53
N GLY A 48 -2.37 0.58 -7.42
CA GLY A 48 -1.43 -0.50 -7.51
C GLY A 48 -0.17 -0.03 -8.22
N LEU A 49 0.94 -0.69 -7.96
CA LEU A 49 2.24 -0.39 -8.56
C LEU A 49 2.70 -1.56 -9.42
N ASN A 50 3.34 -1.25 -10.52
CA ASN A 50 3.98 -2.27 -11.35
C ASN A 50 5.23 -2.79 -10.67
N GLU A 51 5.64 -3.99 -11.03
CA GLU A 51 6.84 -4.64 -10.48
C GLU A 51 8.14 -3.99 -10.97
N ASN A 52 8.10 -3.37 -12.14
CA ASN A 52 9.29 -2.73 -12.72
C ASN A 52 9.44 -1.31 -12.21
N GLY A 53 10.66 -0.82 -12.26
CA GLY A 53 10.98 0.52 -11.83
C GLY A 53 12.48 0.67 -11.71
N VAL A 54 12.92 1.77 -11.14
CA VAL A 54 14.35 2.02 -10.87
C VAL A 54 14.50 2.64 -9.50
N SER A 55 15.64 2.41 -8.87
CA SER A 55 16.02 3.08 -7.65
C SER A 55 17.27 3.93 -7.88
N ILE A 56 17.36 5.05 -7.21
CA ILE A 56 18.50 5.96 -7.27
C ILE A 56 19.00 6.13 -5.85
N SER A 57 20.27 5.85 -5.60
CA SER A 57 20.81 5.83 -4.25
C SER A 57 22.03 6.72 -4.09
N GLY A 58 22.07 7.37 -2.95
CA GLY A 58 23.23 8.07 -2.47
C GLY A 58 23.53 9.39 -3.16
N LYS A 59 24.58 10.02 -2.67
CA LYS A 59 25.05 11.32 -3.11
C LYS A 59 25.48 11.29 -4.58
N ASP A 60 25.99 10.15 -5.04
CA ASP A 60 26.46 9.97 -6.41
C ASP A 60 25.35 9.50 -7.38
N CYS A 61 24.12 9.42 -6.88
CA CYS A 61 22.94 9.09 -7.68
C CYS A 61 23.12 7.76 -8.44
N ILE A 62 23.51 6.72 -7.73
CA ILE A 62 23.69 5.39 -8.34
C ILE A 62 22.32 4.80 -8.70
N ILE A 63 22.14 4.50 -9.98
CA ILE A 63 20.87 3.99 -10.51
C ILE A 63 20.93 2.48 -10.61
N LYS A 64 19.87 1.82 -10.08
CA LYS A 64 19.71 0.37 -10.20
C LYS A 64 18.34 0.05 -10.77
N ASP A 65 18.26 -0.97 -11.60
CA ASP A 65 17.00 -1.46 -12.15
C ASP A 65 16.20 -2.14 -11.06
N GLY A 66 14.89 -1.96 -11.12
CA GLY A 66 13.96 -2.56 -10.20
C GLY A 66 13.76 -1.74 -8.92
N PRO A 67 12.68 -2.02 -8.18
CA PRO A 67 12.45 -1.37 -6.90
C PRO A 67 13.47 -1.85 -5.86
N TYR A 68 13.67 -1.02 -4.85
CA TYR A 68 14.52 -1.39 -3.72
C TYR A 68 13.81 -2.49 -2.90
N LEU A 69 14.49 -3.62 -2.70
CA LEU A 69 13.96 -4.73 -1.91
C LEU A 69 14.86 -4.99 -0.70
N GLU A 70 14.31 -4.85 0.50
CA GLU A 70 15.03 -5.19 1.73
C GLU A 70 14.92 -6.68 2.04
N SER A 71 13.87 -7.32 1.52
CA SER A 71 13.58 -8.72 1.75
C SER A 71 12.87 -9.28 0.52
N LYS A 72 12.12 -10.37 0.69
CA LYS A 72 11.29 -10.93 -0.37
C LYS A 72 9.97 -10.17 -0.54
N GLU A 73 9.80 -9.07 0.17
CA GLU A 73 8.62 -8.24 0.08
C GLU A 73 8.86 -7.04 -0.83
N MET A 74 7.80 -6.62 -1.50
CA MET A 74 7.81 -5.48 -2.39
C MET A 74 6.56 -4.64 -2.12
N ILE A 75 6.69 -3.33 -2.20
CA ILE A 75 5.51 -2.47 -2.09
C ILE A 75 4.75 -2.55 -3.41
N GLY A 76 3.58 -3.20 -3.37
CA GLY A 76 2.76 -3.44 -4.55
C GLY A 76 1.63 -2.44 -4.74
N GLY A 77 1.45 -1.52 -3.80
CA GLY A 77 0.40 -0.52 -3.88
C GLY A 77 0.34 0.34 -2.65
N TYR A 78 -0.54 1.34 -2.71
CA TYR A 78 -0.76 2.23 -1.59
C TYR A 78 -2.20 2.73 -1.57
N TYR A 79 -2.64 3.16 -0.39
CA TYR A 79 -3.88 3.92 -0.21
C TYR A 79 -3.57 5.16 0.61
N LEU A 80 -4.05 6.30 0.18
CA LEU A 80 -3.99 7.53 0.97
C LEU A 80 -5.35 7.68 1.63
N LEU A 81 -5.37 7.62 2.95
CA LEU A 81 -6.59 7.64 3.75
C LEU A 81 -6.66 8.86 4.65
N GLN A 82 -7.86 9.18 5.08
CA GLN A 82 -8.09 10.20 6.09
C GLN A 82 -9.01 9.65 7.17
N ALA A 83 -8.72 10.02 8.41
CA ALA A 83 -9.50 9.58 9.57
C ALA A 83 -9.21 10.50 10.75
N ALA A 84 -10.03 10.41 11.79
CA ALA A 84 -9.84 11.20 12.99
C ALA A 84 -8.54 10.82 13.71
N ASP A 85 -8.19 9.54 13.70
CA ASP A 85 -7.02 9.02 14.41
C ASP A 85 -6.47 7.75 13.76
N GLN A 86 -5.29 7.33 14.22
CA GLN A 86 -4.62 6.14 13.70
C GLN A 86 -5.38 4.86 14.05
N GLU A 87 -6.03 4.82 15.20
CA GLU A 87 -6.79 3.63 15.63
C GLU A 87 -7.89 3.29 14.63
N THR A 88 -8.57 4.31 14.11
CA THR A 88 -9.58 4.14 13.08
C THR A 88 -8.96 3.52 11.82
N VAL A 89 -7.79 4.02 11.40
CA VAL A 89 -7.10 3.49 10.22
C VAL A 89 -6.68 2.04 10.42
N VAL A 90 -6.22 1.69 11.63
CA VAL A 90 -5.86 0.29 11.95
C VAL A 90 -7.06 -0.62 11.77
N GLU A 91 -8.23 -0.22 12.27
CA GLU A 91 -9.44 -1.02 12.13
C GLU A 91 -9.86 -1.18 10.66
N LEU A 92 -9.76 -0.11 9.88
CA LEU A 92 -10.03 -0.17 8.45
C LEU A 92 -9.04 -1.07 7.73
N ALA A 93 -7.76 -0.96 8.07
CA ALA A 93 -6.69 -1.72 7.42
C ALA A 93 -6.76 -3.22 7.69
N LYS A 94 -7.36 -3.65 8.79
CA LYS A 94 -7.56 -5.07 9.08
C LYS A 94 -8.39 -5.76 7.99
N GLU A 95 -9.22 -5.01 7.28
CA GLU A 95 -10.06 -5.53 6.20
C GLU A 95 -9.38 -5.46 4.83
N CYS A 96 -8.14 -4.96 4.77
CA CYS A 96 -7.44 -4.85 3.48
C CYS A 96 -7.19 -6.23 2.88
N PRO A 97 -7.60 -6.45 1.61
CA PRO A 97 -7.43 -7.76 0.96
C PRO A 97 -5.98 -8.24 0.85
N CYS A 98 -5.02 -7.33 0.95
CA CYS A 98 -3.59 -7.66 0.94
C CYS A 98 -3.25 -8.79 1.91
N HIS A 99 -3.91 -8.82 3.07
CA HIS A 99 -3.67 -9.82 4.12
C HIS A 99 -4.07 -11.23 3.69
N LEU A 100 -5.05 -11.36 2.79
CA LEU A 100 -5.53 -12.66 2.32
C LEU A 100 -4.47 -13.42 1.53
N TRP A 101 -3.52 -12.72 0.95
CA TRP A 101 -2.44 -13.29 0.14
C TRP A 101 -1.07 -13.14 0.81
N GLY A 102 -1.05 -13.09 2.15
CA GLY A 102 0.18 -13.08 2.92
C GLY A 102 0.91 -11.76 2.97
N GLY A 103 0.25 -10.68 2.54
CA GLY A 103 0.85 -9.35 2.57
C GLY A 103 0.78 -8.71 3.95
N THR A 104 1.49 -7.60 4.07
CA THR A 104 1.54 -6.78 5.28
C THR A 104 1.16 -5.36 4.91
N THR A 105 0.31 -4.73 5.72
CA THR A 105 0.01 -3.31 5.55
C THR A 105 0.78 -2.50 6.58
N GLU A 106 1.36 -1.40 6.12
CA GLU A 106 2.09 -0.48 6.98
C GLU A 106 1.39 0.86 6.97
N ILE A 107 1.04 1.37 8.15
CA ILE A 107 0.35 2.66 8.30
C ILE A 107 1.36 3.71 8.69
N ARG A 108 1.47 4.78 7.88
CA ARG A 108 2.38 5.88 8.15
C ARG A 108 1.60 7.20 8.20
N PRO A 109 1.52 7.84 9.35
CA PRO A 109 0.89 9.17 9.43
C PRO A 109 1.63 10.15 8.52
N ILE A 110 0.86 10.97 7.79
CA ILE A 110 1.45 12.02 6.96
C ILE A 110 1.85 13.18 7.86
N MET A 111 3.06 13.67 7.70
CA MET A 111 3.54 14.82 8.43
C MET A 111 2.72 16.06 8.11
N GLU A 112 2.38 16.83 9.14
CA GLU A 112 1.71 18.11 8.98
C GLU A 112 2.75 19.22 9.19
N MET A 113 2.46 20.45 8.75
CA MET A 113 3.42 21.56 8.85
C MET A 113 3.87 21.81 10.28
N GLU A 114 2.99 21.67 11.24
CA GLU A 114 3.30 21.87 12.66
C GLU A 114 4.29 20.85 13.21
N ASP A 115 4.43 19.69 12.55
CA ASP A 115 5.39 18.67 12.98
C ASP A 115 6.84 19.09 12.75
N TYR A 116 7.06 20.14 11.98
CA TYR A 116 8.40 20.68 11.68
C TYR A 116 8.84 21.77 12.65
N GLU A 117 7.96 22.23 13.51
CA GLU A 117 8.21 23.36 14.44
C GLU A 117 8.73 22.91 15.79
#